data_0fb6a27347d5e3b0fcfb03385f21e425
#
_entry.id   0fb6a27347d5e3b0fcfb03385f21e425
#
_cell.length_a   1.000
_cell.length_b   1.000
_cell.length_c   1.000
_cell.angle_alpha   90.00
_cell.angle_beta   90.00
_cell.angle_gamma   90.00
#
_symmetry.space_group_name_H-M   'P 1'
#
loop_
_entity.id
_entity.type
_entity.pdbx_description
1 polymer ?
#
loop_
_entity_poly.entity_id
_entity_poly.type
_entity_poly.pdbx_seq_one_letter_code
_entity_poly.pdbx_strand_id
1 'polypeptide(L)'
;CDIVREYDTGNYYGWRVATRLGGAATIHIVYLLGIGAMIEALLHGWRRWISVPVLTILLVVLVLSGSRAGIVGVGLFAGMLVLWYAQRRLHTLKARAALVTTVLLAVCAAVVGMSLMRGSLVDRARVLTWRTAWHAATTDVATVLFGVGYGRLWPWLGGMTGALPLRSHAVRTTFFGASLPHAHNTVVAVFGEMGLVGLAALLVIFGVVIVVAVRAVRGPSRVLAMTILASLPGLLVDTYLIKNFPVSLLWWVAVFMLLVLEAE
;
A
#
# COMPACT_ATOMS: atom_id res chain seq x y z
N CYS A 1 -17.28 9.94 2.90
CA CYS A 1 -16.15 9.75 3.81
C CYS A 1 -16.70 9.78 5.22
N ASP A 2 -16.59 8.66 5.91
CA ASP A 2 -16.97 8.59 7.32
C ASP A 2 -15.72 8.95 8.13
N ILE A 3 -15.84 9.93 9.02
CA ILE A 3 -14.81 10.20 10.02
C ILE A 3 -15.04 9.16 11.11
N VAL A 4 -14.25 8.12 11.10
CA VAL A 4 -14.35 7.05 12.10
C VAL A 4 -13.38 7.36 13.22
N ARG A 5 -13.92 7.43 14.44
CA ARG A 5 -13.09 7.38 15.63
C ARG A 5 -12.63 5.93 15.75
N GLU A 6 -11.37 5.66 15.42
CA GLU A 6 -10.78 4.36 15.74
C GLU A 6 -10.73 4.25 17.27
N TYR A 7 -11.63 3.44 17.80
CA TYR A 7 -11.58 3.03 19.20
C TYR A 7 -10.34 2.18 19.40
N ASP A 8 -9.53 2.64 20.28
CA ASP A 8 -8.26 2.09 20.65
C ASP A 8 -8.35 0.66 21.17
N THR A 9 -7.42 -0.14 20.69
CA THR A 9 -6.92 -1.32 21.38
C THR A 9 -5.62 -1.00 22.12
N GLY A 10 -5.55 0.15 22.78
CA GLY A 10 -4.50 0.48 23.75
C GLY A 10 -3.51 1.60 23.39
N ASN A 11 -3.39 2.07 22.13
CA ASN A 11 -2.33 3.04 21.80
C ASN A 11 -2.64 4.02 20.65
N TYR A 12 -3.92 4.26 20.30
CA TYR A 12 -4.21 5.11 19.17
C TYR A 12 -5.24 6.19 19.43
N TYR A 13 -4.78 7.40 19.48
CA TYR A 13 -5.61 8.57 19.72
C TYR A 13 -5.73 9.38 18.44
N GLY A 14 -6.89 9.46 17.85
CA GLY A 14 -7.14 10.38 16.77
C GLY A 14 -8.28 10.00 15.84
N TRP A 15 -8.84 11.02 15.25
CA TRP A 15 -9.78 10.88 14.17
C TRP A 15 -9.05 10.49 12.89
N ARG A 16 -9.51 9.44 12.21
CA ARG A 16 -8.97 9.03 10.91
C ARG A 16 -10.09 9.00 9.90
N VAL A 17 -9.77 9.41 8.69
CA VAL A 17 -10.70 9.28 7.57
C VAL A 17 -10.64 7.86 7.03
N ALA A 18 -11.78 7.20 7.04
CA ALA A 18 -12.00 5.91 6.40
C ALA A 18 -13.18 6.02 5.45
N THR A 19 -13.33 5.07 4.55
CA THR A 19 -14.47 5.01 3.62
C THR A 19 -15.03 3.60 3.59
N ARG A 20 -16.23 3.43 3.00
CA ARG A 20 -16.80 2.10 2.74
C ARG A 20 -15.97 1.26 1.77
N LEU A 21 -15.10 1.90 0.96
CA LEU A 21 -14.19 1.19 0.03
C LEU A 21 -13.01 0.56 0.76
N GLY A 22 -12.61 1.11 1.91
CA GLY A 22 -11.50 0.59 2.68
C GLY A 22 -11.28 1.36 3.97
N GLY A 23 -10.70 0.69 4.96
CA GLY A 23 -10.27 1.30 6.21
C GLY A 23 -9.16 2.33 6.00
N ALA A 24 -8.88 3.13 7.03
CA ALA A 24 -7.88 4.18 6.98
C ALA A 24 -6.46 3.68 6.58
N ALA A 25 -6.17 2.40 6.79
CA ALA A 25 -4.89 1.81 6.41
C ALA A 25 -4.79 1.48 4.92
N THR A 26 -5.89 1.10 4.25
CA THR A 26 -5.91 0.60 2.87
C THR A 26 -6.32 1.65 1.85
N ILE A 27 -7.17 2.61 2.25
CA ILE A 27 -7.79 3.60 1.35
C ILE A 27 -6.77 4.54 0.68
N HIS A 28 -5.55 4.66 1.23
CA HIS A 28 -4.50 5.50 0.66
C HIS A 28 -4.18 5.15 -0.81
N ILE A 29 -4.39 3.89 -1.21
CA ILE A 29 -4.18 3.46 -2.60
C ILE A 29 -5.18 4.16 -3.53
N VAL A 30 -6.46 4.24 -3.13
CA VAL A 30 -7.49 4.92 -3.92
C VAL A 30 -7.17 6.42 -4.03
N TYR A 31 -6.71 7.02 -2.94
CA TYR A 31 -6.28 8.43 -2.98
C TYR A 31 -5.08 8.64 -3.89
N LEU A 32 -4.10 7.74 -3.85
CA LEU A 32 -2.92 7.81 -4.71
C LEU A 32 -3.28 7.66 -6.19
N LEU A 33 -4.16 6.73 -6.54
CA LEU A 33 -4.69 6.58 -7.90
C LEU A 33 -5.45 7.84 -8.34
N GLY A 34 -6.28 8.41 -7.47
CA GLY A 34 -6.98 9.66 -7.73
C GLY A 34 -6.04 10.85 -7.92
N ILE A 35 -4.98 10.96 -7.10
CA ILE A 35 -3.94 11.98 -7.24
C ILE A 35 -3.24 11.84 -8.60
N GLY A 36 -2.85 10.62 -8.98
CA GLY A 36 -2.26 10.36 -10.29
C GLY A 36 -3.17 10.79 -11.43
N ALA A 37 -4.45 10.41 -11.38
CA ALA A 37 -5.43 10.80 -12.39
C ALA A 37 -5.61 12.33 -12.48
N MET A 38 -5.63 13.05 -11.36
CA MET A 38 -5.75 14.52 -11.37
C MET A 38 -4.48 15.19 -11.90
N ILE A 39 -3.31 14.66 -11.60
CA ILE A 39 -2.04 15.16 -12.17
C ILE A 39 -2.02 14.93 -13.69
N GLU A 40 -2.42 13.74 -14.15
CA GLU A 40 -2.53 13.45 -15.58
C GLU A 40 -3.49 14.43 -16.28
N ALA A 41 -4.67 14.65 -15.70
CA ALA A 41 -5.66 15.61 -16.20
C ALA A 41 -5.07 17.05 -16.29
N LEU A 42 -4.31 17.47 -15.29
CA LEU A 42 -3.65 18.80 -15.29
C LEU A 42 -2.58 18.91 -16.36
N LEU A 43 -1.78 17.86 -16.59
CA LEU A 43 -0.74 17.83 -17.62
C LEU A 43 -1.32 17.89 -19.04
N HIS A 44 -2.52 17.34 -19.23
CA HIS A 44 -3.26 17.40 -20.50
C HIS A 44 -4.16 18.64 -20.64
N GLY A 45 -4.04 19.61 -19.71
CA GLY A 45 -4.76 20.88 -19.82
C GLY A 45 -6.25 20.80 -19.49
N TRP A 46 -6.70 19.70 -18.82
CA TRP A 46 -8.08 19.57 -18.40
C TRP A 46 -8.44 20.64 -17.36
N ARG A 47 -9.72 20.94 -17.23
CA ARG A 47 -10.30 22.04 -16.42
C ARG A 47 -9.61 22.22 -15.06
N ARG A 48 -8.65 23.12 -14.95
CA ARG A 48 -7.85 23.38 -13.74
C ARG A 48 -8.69 23.72 -12.52
N TRP A 49 -9.82 24.41 -12.74
CA TRP A 49 -10.75 24.80 -11.68
C TRP A 49 -11.46 23.60 -11.02
N ILE A 50 -11.47 22.42 -11.67
CA ILE A 50 -11.94 21.15 -11.08
C ILE A 50 -10.74 20.35 -10.54
N SER A 51 -9.71 20.17 -11.36
CA SER A 51 -8.59 19.27 -11.03
C SER A 51 -7.82 19.72 -9.80
N VAL A 52 -7.60 21.02 -9.63
CA VAL A 52 -6.85 21.56 -8.47
C VAL A 52 -7.61 21.38 -7.16
N PRO A 53 -8.89 21.75 -7.02
CA PRO A 53 -9.66 21.48 -5.81
C PRO A 53 -9.74 19.99 -5.47
N VAL A 54 -10.00 19.13 -6.46
CA VAL A 54 -10.07 17.67 -6.24
C VAL A 54 -8.73 17.13 -5.77
N LEU A 55 -7.61 17.52 -6.40
CA LEU A 55 -6.28 17.14 -5.97
C LEU A 55 -6.00 17.59 -4.53
N THR A 56 -6.36 18.82 -4.19
CA THR A 56 -6.20 19.35 -2.82
C THR A 56 -7.00 18.52 -1.82
N ILE A 57 -8.26 18.22 -2.12
CA ILE A 57 -9.10 17.38 -1.27
C ILE A 57 -8.47 16.00 -1.07
N LEU A 58 -8.00 15.36 -2.16
CA LEU A 58 -7.37 14.03 -2.08
C LEU A 58 -6.11 14.05 -1.21
N LEU A 59 -5.28 15.09 -1.30
CA LEU A 59 -4.08 15.25 -0.46
C LEU A 59 -4.46 15.47 1.01
N VAL A 60 -5.42 16.35 1.28
CA VAL A 60 -5.91 16.60 2.66
C VAL A 60 -6.47 15.32 3.26
N VAL A 61 -7.34 14.62 2.56
CA VAL A 61 -7.96 13.37 3.05
C VAL A 61 -6.92 12.27 3.26
N LEU A 62 -5.90 12.19 2.38
CA LEU A 62 -4.79 11.25 2.56
C LEU A 62 -4.01 11.54 3.85
N VAL A 63 -3.70 12.81 4.14
CA VAL A 63 -3.04 13.20 5.39
C VAL A 63 -3.93 12.87 6.58
N LEU A 64 -5.21 13.21 6.53
CA LEU A 64 -6.20 12.92 7.59
C LEU A 64 -6.43 11.41 7.79
N SER A 65 -6.22 10.57 6.76
CA SER A 65 -6.25 9.12 6.93
C SER A 65 -5.14 8.61 7.85
N GLY A 66 -4.10 9.43 8.02
CA GLY A 66 -2.95 9.09 8.83
C GLY A 66 -2.18 7.86 8.34
N SER A 67 -2.28 7.49 7.07
CA SER A 67 -1.58 6.34 6.50
C SER A 67 -0.11 6.69 6.23
N ARG A 68 0.80 6.07 6.98
CA ARG A 68 2.26 6.20 6.72
C ARG A 68 2.61 5.70 5.32
N ALA A 69 2.00 4.59 4.89
CA ALA A 69 2.17 4.06 3.54
C ALA A 69 1.69 5.05 2.46
N GLY A 70 0.58 5.75 2.72
CA GLY A 70 0.07 6.78 1.82
C GLY A 70 1.05 7.95 1.66
N ILE A 71 1.65 8.42 2.74
CA ILE A 71 2.66 9.50 2.70
C ILE A 71 3.91 9.04 1.94
N VAL A 72 4.41 7.82 2.19
CA VAL A 72 5.52 7.25 1.42
C VAL A 72 5.14 7.16 -0.05
N GLY A 73 3.94 6.66 -0.38
CA GLY A 73 3.47 6.55 -1.75
C GLY A 73 3.41 7.91 -2.47
N VAL A 74 2.79 8.92 -1.85
CA VAL A 74 2.72 10.27 -2.45
C VAL A 74 4.12 10.91 -2.55
N GLY A 75 4.97 10.71 -1.55
CA GLY A 75 6.35 11.21 -1.58
C GLY A 75 7.15 10.58 -2.73
N LEU A 76 7.05 9.28 -2.93
CA LEU A 76 7.68 8.58 -4.05
C LEU A 76 7.12 9.04 -5.40
N PHE A 77 5.79 9.18 -5.51
CA PHE A 77 5.14 9.68 -6.72
C PHE A 77 5.61 11.09 -7.05
N ALA A 78 5.57 12.00 -6.08
CA ALA A 78 6.06 13.37 -6.25
C ALA A 78 7.55 13.40 -6.60
N GLY A 79 8.37 12.56 -5.94
CA GLY A 79 9.79 12.41 -6.24
C GLY A 79 10.05 11.97 -7.68
N MET A 80 9.31 10.99 -8.17
CA MET A 80 9.41 10.53 -9.56
C MET A 80 8.99 11.62 -10.55
N LEU A 81 7.90 12.36 -10.28
CA LEU A 81 7.48 13.49 -11.11
C LEU A 81 8.52 14.61 -11.14
N VAL A 82 9.03 14.98 -9.98
CA VAL A 82 10.07 16.03 -9.86
C VAL A 82 11.34 15.59 -10.58
N LEU A 83 11.76 14.34 -10.45
CA LEU A 83 12.91 13.79 -11.18
C LEU A 83 12.68 13.80 -12.69
N TRP A 84 11.50 13.37 -13.13
CA TRP A 84 11.14 13.39 -14.55
C TRP A 84 11.19 14.82 -15.12
N TYR A 85 10.66 15.80 -14.39
CA TYR A 85 10.71 17.20 -14.79
C TYR A 85 12.14 17.75 -14.75
N ALA A 86 12.88 17.44 -13.70
CA ALA A 86 14.23 17.90 -13.47
C ALA A 86 15.25 17.30 -14.46
N GLN A 87 15.04 16.08 -14.96
CA GLN A 87 15.88 15.48 -15.99
C GLN A 87 15.97 16.36 -17.25
N ARG A 88 14.94 17.15 -17.53
CA ARG A 88 14.89 18.09 -18.66
C ARG A 88 15.58 19.42 -18.35
N ARG A 89 15.81 19.77 -17.09
CA ARG A 89 16.35 21.05 -16.63
C ARG A 89 17.68 20.93 -15.92
N LEU A 90 17.95 19.80 -15.26
CA LEU A 90 19.19 19.57 -14.53
C LEU A 90 20.16 18.76 -15.38
N HIS A 91 21.27 19.41 -15.77
CA HIS A 91 22.27 18.80 -16.64
C HIS A 91 23.36 18.03 -15.89
N THR A 92 23.50 18.23 -14.58
CA THR A 92 24.55 17.57 -13.78
C THR A 92 23.99 16.42 -12.93
N LEU A 93 24.77 15.31 -12.85
CA LEU A 93 24.45 14.18 -12.01
C LEU A 93 24.35 14.58 -10.53
N LYS A 94 25.22 15.50 -10.09
CA LYS A 94 25.23 16.03 -8.71
C LYS A 94 23.91 16.70 -8.34
N ALA A 95 23.35 17.54 -9.22
CA ALA A 95 22.08 18.22 -8.99
C ALA A 95 20.89 17.21 -8.94
N ARG A 96 20.91 16.18 -9.80
CA ARG A 96 19.90 15.12 -9.77
C ARG A 96 20.00 14.30 -8.48
N ALA A 97 21.21 13.90 -8.08
CA ALA A 97 21.44 13.17 -6.85
C ALA A 97 21.00 14.00 -5.62
N ALA A 98 21.36 15.27 -5.56
CA ALA A 98 20.92 16.16 -4.47
C ALA A 98 19.39 16.24 -4.38
N LEU A 99 18.69 16.37 -5.52
CA LEU A 99 17.23 16.40 -5.56
C LEU A 99 16.61 15.09 -5.05
N VAL A 100 17.12 13.93 -5.49
CA VAL A 100 16.68 12.60 -5.00
C VAL A 100 16.86 12.51 -3.49
N THR A 101 18.04 12.88 -3.01
CA THR A 101 18.35 12.84 -1.57
C THR A 101 17.41 13.75 -0.80
N THR A 102 17.14 14.96 -1.28
CA THR A 102 16.19 15.88 -0.63
C THR A 102 14.79 15.29 -0.55
N VAL A 103 14.27 14.69 -1.63
CA VAL A 103 12.95 14.04 -1.63
C VAL A 103 12.92 12.87 -0.66
N LEU A 104 13.94 12.01 -0.67
CA LEU A 104 14.02 10.87 0.26
C LEU A 104 14.07 11.34 1.72
N LEU A 105 14.87 12.34 2.03
CA LEU A 105 14.95 12.92 3.38
C LEU A 105 13.61 13.52 3.82
N ALA A 106 12.91 14.24 2.93
CA ALA A 106 11.58 14.78 3.23
C ALA A 106 10.56 13.68 3.52
N VAL A 107 10.54 12.60 2.73
CA VAL A 107 9.67 11.45 2.96
C VAL A 107 10.00 10.77 4.28
N CYS A 108 11.29 10.52 4.56
CA CYS A 108 11.73 9.94 5.83
C CYS A 108 11.34 10.83 7.02
N ALA A 109 11.55 12.13 6.94
CA ALA A 109 11.17 13.08 8.00
C ALA A 109 9.65 13.06 8.25
N ALA A 110 8.84 13.02 7.18
CA ALA A 110 7.38 12.93 7.31
C ALA A 110 6.94 11.62 7.98
N VAL A 111 7.53 10.48 7.61
CA VAL A 111 7.24 9.17 8.22
C VAL A 111 7.66 9.12 9.68
N VAL A 112 8.86 9.62 10.00
CA VAL A 112 9.36 9.69 11.37
C VAL A 112 8.49 10.61 12.21
N GLY A 113 8.19 11.83 11.74
CA GLY A 113 7.33 12.78 12.41
C GLY A 113 5.96 12.19 12.75
N MET A 114 5.30 11.55 11.78
CA MET A 114 4.03 10.86 12.03
C MET A 114 4.17 9.70 13.02
N SER A 115 5.28 8.98 12.98
CA SER A 115 5.50 7.86 13.90
C SER A 115 5.72 8.35 15.34
N LEU A 116 6.44 9.44 15.51
CA LEU A 116 6.63 10.09 16.82
C LEU A 116 5.31 10.63 17.39
N MET A 117 4.47 11.26 16.54
CA MET A 117 3.12 11.70 16.94
C MET A 117 2.24 10.53 17.40
N ARG A 118 2.52 9.32 16.95
CA ARG A 118 1.80 8.08 17.29
C ARG A 118 2.41 7.31 18.46
N GLY A 119 3.50 7.78 19.03
CA GLY A 119 4.17 7.18 20.19
C GLY A 119 4.91 5.88 19.90
N SER A 120 4.93 5.37 18.63
CA SER A 120 5.68 4.15 18.31
C SER A 120 6.12 4.09 16.86
N LEU A 121 7.38 3.73 16.63
CA LEU A 121 7.94 3.39 15.32
C LEU A 121 7.59 1.95 14.92
N VAL A 122 7.52 1.06 15.90
CA VAL A 122 7.30 -0.38 15.70
C VAL A 122 5.94 -0.78 16.27
N ASP A 123 5.11 -1.33 15.42
CA ASP A 123 3.83 -1.91 15.81
C ASP A 123 4.06 -3.33 16.34
N ARG A 124 4.08 -3.48 17.66
CA ARG A 124 4.29 -4.78 18.35
C ARG A 124 3.27 -5.82 17.93
N ALA A 125 2.02 -5.44 17.72
CA ALA A 125 0.98 -6.36 17.30
C ALA A 125 1.24 -6.94 15.90
N ARG A 126 1.76 -6.13 14.97
CA ARG A 126 2.19 -6.60 13.64
C ARG A 126 3.36 -7.58 13.73
N VAL A 127 4.36 -7.27 14.54
CA VAL A 127 5.51 -8.17 14.73
C VAL A 127 5.07 -9.52 15.29
N LEU A 128 4.18 -9.53 16.26
CA LEU A 128 3.61 -10.77 16.80
C LEU A 128 2.83 -11.54 15.74
N THR A 129 2.03 -10.86 14.95
CA THR A 129 1.28 -11.46 13.84
C THR A 129 2.21 -12.09 12.80
N TRP A 130 3.31 -11.44 12.46
CA TRP A 130 4.31 -11.96 11.51
C TRP A 130 5.05 -13.18 12.07
N ARG A 131 5.40 -13.16 13.35
CA ARG A 131 6.00 -14.33 14.03
C ARG A 131 5.06 -15.52 14.03
N THR A 132 3.78 -15.29 14.28
CA THR A 132 2.75 -16.34 14.22
C THR A 132 2.64 -16.94 12.82
N ALA A 133 2.62 -16.10 11.79
CA ALA A 133 2.58 -16.57 10.40
C ALA A 133 3.83 -17.38 10.04
N TRP A 134 5.00 -16.88 10.43
CA TRP A 134 6.27 -17.57 10.22
C TRP A 134 6.27 -18.96 10.89
N HIS A 135 5.91 -19.01 12.16
CA HIS A 135 5.85 -20.26 12.90
C HIS A 135 4.90 -21.27 12.24
N ALA A 136 3.68 -20.84 11.91
CA ALA A 136 2.71 -21.70 11.25
C ALA A 136 3.18 -22.22 9.88
N ALA A 137 3.81 -21.36 9.08
CA ALA A 137 4.31 -21.73 7.75
C ALA A 137 5.58 -22.58 7.78
N THR A 138 6.30 -22.66 8.92
CA THR A 138 7.56 -23.41 9.04
C THR A 138 7.45 -24.64 9.91
N THR A 139 6.25 -25.16 10.13
CA THR A 139 6.01 -26.34 10.98
C THR A 139 6.55 -27.62 10.33
N ASP A 140 6.44 -27.73 9.03
CA ASP A 140 6.92 -28.85 8.23
C ASP A 140 7.23 -28.43 6.79
N VAL A 141 7.85 -29.32 5.99
CA VAL A 141 8.25 -29.03 4.62
C VAL A 141 7.05 -28.71 3.72
N ALA A 142 5.92 -29.33 3.90
CA ALA A 142 4.74 -29.12 3.09
C ALA A 142 4.17 -27.72 3.35
N THR A 143 4.11 -27.28 4.60
CA THR A 143 3.68 -25.92 4.95
C THR A 143 4.68 -24.85 4.50
N VAL A 144 5.99 -25.12 4.48
CA VAL A 144 6.97 -24.22 3.87
C VAL A 144 6.70 -24.03 2.38
N LEU A 145 6.42 -25.10 1.66
CA LEU A 145 6.21 -25.06 0.21
C LEU A 145 4.84 -24.48 -0.18
N PHE A 146 3.78 -24.89 0.50
CA PHE A 146 2.39 -24.61 0.09
C PHE A 146 1.61 -23.74 1.08
N GLY A 147 2.20 -23.39 2.22
CA GLY A 147 1.55 -22.66 3.29
C GLY A 147 0.54 -23.51 4.04
N VAL A 148 -0.14 -22.91 5.01
CA VAL A 148 -1.17 -23.59 5.80
C VAL A 148 -2.53 -23.65 5.10
N GLY A 149 -2.67 -23.05 3.94
CA GLY A 149 -3.89 -22.91 3.15
C GLY A 149 -4.50 -21.50 3.24
N TYR A 150 -5.01 -21.02 2.10
CA TYR A 150 -5.60 -19.69 1.98
C TYR A 150 -6.79 -19.50 2.93
N GLY A 151 -6.79 -18.39 3.68
CA GLY A 151 -7.82 -18.04 4.65
C GLY A 151 -7.77 -18.84 5.95
N ARG A 152 -6.82 -19.76 6.15
CA ARG A 152 -6.70 -20.53 7.39
C ARG A 152 -6.02 -19.79 8.53
N LEU A 153 -4.96 -19.02 8.22
CA LEU A 153 -4.33 -18.17 9.25
C LEU A 153 -5.20 -16.98 9.59
N TRP A 154 -5.81 -16.39 8.58
CA TRP A 154 -6.66 -15.20 8.72
C TRP A 154 -7.97 -15.39 7.97
N PRO A 155 -8.96 -16.09 8.54
CA PRO A 155 -10.25 -16.38 7.92
C PRO A 155 -11.15 -15.12 7.84
N TRP A 156 -10.60 -14.03 7.30
CA TRP A 156 -11.24 -12.73 7.31
C TRP A 156 -12.51 -12.69 6.46
N LEU A 157 -12.55 -13.46 5.36
CA LEU A 157 -13.74 -13.57 4.53
C LEU A 157 -14.91 -14.17 5.32
N GLY A 158 -14.65 -15.21 6.10
CA GLY A 158 -15.65 -15.78 7.01
C GLY A 158 -16.10 -14.79 8.09
N GLY A 159 -15.19 -13.92 8.58
CA GLY A 159 -15.52 -12.85 9.50
C GLY A 159 -16.35 -11.72 8.85
N MET A 160 -16.07 -11.36 7.59
CA MET A 160 -16.85 -10.36 6.87
C MET A 160 -18.25 -10.82 6.51
N THR A 161 -18.42 -12.09 6.17
CA THR A 161 -19.72 -12.70 5.86
C THR A 161 -20.54 -13.07 7.10
N GLY A 162 -19.97 -12.91 8.29
CA GLY A 162 -20.59 -13.34 9.54
C GLY A 162 -20.55 -14.85 9.78
N ALA A 163 -19.98 -15.63 8.84
CA ALA A 163 -19.88 -17.09 8.99
C ALA A 163 -18.94 -17.52 10.12
N LEU A 164 -17.93 -16.68 10.43
CA LEU A 164 -17.01 -16.88 11.55
C LEU A 164 -16.88 -15.57 12.33
N PRO A 165 -17.02 -15.58 13.65
CA PRO A 165 -16.77 -14.39 14.44
C PRO A 165 -15.29 -14.00 14.37
N LEU A 166 -15.00 -12.75 14.07
CA LEU A 166 -13.64 -12.23 13.97
C LEU A 166 -12.79 -12.49 15.23
N ARG A 167 -13.45 -12.68 16.38
CA ARG A 167 -12.80 -12.96 17.66
C ARG A 167 -12.38 -14.42 17.84
N SER A 168 -12.97 -15.37 17.12
CA SER A 168 -12.64 -16.82 17.20
C SER A 168 -11.53 -17.24 16.23
N HIS A 169 -10.79 -16.33 15.76
CA HIS A 169 -9.72 -16.49 14.82
C HIS A 169 -8.57 -17.29 15.43
N ALA A 170 -8.19 -18.42 14.81
CA ALA A 170 -7.16 -19.32 15.33
C ALA A 170 -5.83 -18.65 15.65
N VAL A 171 -5.48 -17.60 14.90
CA VAL A 171 -4.24 -16.82 15.07
C VAL A 171 -4.27 -15.93 16.32
N ARG A 172 -5.44 -15.60 16.88
CA ARG A 172 -5.55 -14.78 18.10
C ARG A 172 -5.15 -15.49 19.39
N THR A 173 -5.29 -16.79 19.39
CA THR A 173 -5.00 -17.66 20.55
C THR A 173 -3.74 -18.47 20.32
N THR A 174 -2.73 -17.89 19.71
CA THR A 174 -1.55 -18.61 19.30
C THR A 174 -0.44 -18.55 20.32
N PHE A 175 0.59 -19.34 20.02
CA PHE A 175 1.84 -19.46 20.75
C PHE A 175 2.50 -18.10 21.11
N PHE A 176 2.28 -17.05 20.32
CA PHE A 176 2.81 -15.72 20.54
C PHE A 176 1.82 -14.72 21.17
N GLY A 177 0.65 -15.17 21.59
CA GLY A 177 -0.41 -14.33 22.17
C GLY A 177 -1.37 -13.74 21.13
N ALA A 178 -2.02 -12.61 21.49
CA ALA A 178 -3.00 -11.98 20.62
C ALA A 178 -2.36 -11.49 19.31
N SER A 179 -3.04 -11.77 18.18
CA SER A 179 -2.62 -11.40 16.84
C SER A 179 -3.68 -10.51 16.18
N LEU A 180 -3.28 -9.75 15.18
CA LEU A 180 -4.18 -8.96 14.34
C LEU A 180 -5.03 -9.88 13.46
N PRO A 181 -6.22 -9.45 13.01
CA PRO A 181 -7.09 -10.26 12.15
C PRO A 181 -6.52 -10.54 10.75
N HIS A 182 -5.46 -9.85 10.35
CA HIS A 182 -4.72 -10.07 9.11
C HIS A 182 -3.26 -9.64 9.26
N ALA A 183 -2.38 -10.06 8.33
CA ALA A 183 -0.94 -9.86 8.44
C ALA A 183 -0.47 -8.40 8.40
N HIS A 184 -1.26 -7.49 7.85
CA HIS A 184 -0.81 -6.12 7.51
C HIS A 184 0.52 -6.11 6.73
N ASN A 185 0.74 -7.12 5.89
CA ASN A 185 1.87 -7.27 5.00
C ASN A 185 1.52 -8.35 3.99
N THR A 186 1.49 -8.00 2.70
CA THR A 186 1.08 -8.92 1.63
C THR A 186 2.06 -10.09 1.48
N VAL A 187 3.36 -9.85 1.61
CA VAL A 187 4.40 -10.90 1.51
C VAL A 187 4.23 -11.93 2.63
N VAL A 188 4.07 -11.47 3.87
CA VAL A 188 3.84 -12.34 5.03
C VAL A 188 2.53 -13.11 4.90
N ALA A 189 1.46 -12.46 4.40
CA ALA A 189 0.18 -13.11 4.18
C ALA A 189 0.29 -14.23 3.16
N VAL A 190 0.93 -13.98 2.04
CA VAL A 190 1.10 -14.99 0.98
C VAL A 190 2.02 -16.11 1.44
N PHE A 191 3.17 -15.80 2.06
CA PHE A 191 4.05 -16.83 2.57
C PHE A 191 3.35 -17.71 3.61
N GLY A 192 2.67 -17.12 4.58
CA GLY A 192 1.98 -17.87 5.63
C GLY A 192 0.86 -18.78 5.10
N GLU A 193 0.06 -18.30 4.17
CA GLU A 193 -1.12 -19.02 3.68
C GLU A 193 -0.85 -19.86 2.43
N MET A 194 0.14 -19.50 1.58
CA MET A 194 0.41 -20.12 0.27
C MET A 194 1.86 -20.63 0.11
N GLY A 195 2.70 -20.44 1.12
CA GLY A 195 4.08 -20.91 1.15
C GLY A 195 5.01 -20.25 0.10
N LEU A 196 6.13 -20.90 -0.16
CA LEU A 196 7.13 -20.46 -1.14
C LEU A 196 6.59 -20.46 -2.57
N VAL A 197 5.70 -21.40 -2.91
CA VAL A 197 5.09 -21.47 -4.24
C VAL A 197 4.21 -20.24 -4.49
N GLY A 198 3.36 -19.88 -3.53
CA GLY A 198 2.56 -18.65 -3.63
C GLY A 198 3.41 -17.40 -3.63
N LEU A 199 4.48 -17.35 -2.83
CA LEU A 199 5.41 -16.22 -2.81
C LEU A 199 6.15 -16.07 -4.14
N ALA A 200 6.61 -17.16 -4.76
CA ALA A 200 7.23 -17.13 -6.07
C ALA A 200 6.27 -16.60 -7.15
N ALA A 201 5.02 -17.08 -7.16
CA ALA A 201 4.00 -16.56 -8.07
C ALA A 201 3.75 -15.05 -7.86
N LEU A 202 3.64 -14.60 -6.61
CA LEU A 202 3.51 -13.19 -6.28
C LEU A 202 4.69 -12.37 -6.83
N LEU A 203 5.91 -12.83 -6.61
CA LEU A 203 7.12 -12.13 -7.09
C LEU A 203 7.20 -12.05 -8.60
N VAL A 204 6.79 -13.10 -9.32
CA VAL A 204 6.71 -13.09 -10.79
C VAL A 204 5.69 -12.05 -11.26
N ILE A 205 4.47 -12.05 -10.70
CA ILE A 205 3.42 -11.09 -11.05
C ILE A 205 3.90 -9.65 -10.82
N PHE A 206 4.43 -9.37 -9.63
CA PHE A 206 4.94 -8.02 -9.33
C PHE A 206 6.18 -7.67 -10.12
N GLY A 207 7.04 -8.65 -10.44
CA GLY A 207 8.18 -8.45 -11.34
C GLY A 207 7.74 -7.95 -12.71
N VAL A 208 6.70 -8.57 -13.29
CA VAL A 208 6.11 -8.12 -14.57
C VAL A 208 5.54 -6.71 -14.44
N VAL A 209 4.72 -6.44 -13.41
CA VAL A 209 4.13 -5.12 -13.19
C VAL A 209 5.22 -4.05 -13.05
N ILE A 210 6.26 -4.32 -12.27
CA ILE A 210 7.39 -3.39 -12.08
C ILE A 210 8.13 -3.13 -13.40
N VAL A 211 8.44 -4.19 -14.16
CA VAL A 211 9.16 -4.06 -15.44
C VAL A 211 8.36 -3.21 -16.42
N VAL A 212 7.07 -3.50 -16.58
CA VAL A 212 6.20 -2.71 -17.47
C VAL A 212 6.09 -1.28 -16.97
N ALA A 213 5.82 -1.06 -15.69
CA ALA A 213 5.68 0.29 -15.14
C ALA A 213 7.00 1.10 -15.27
N VAL A 214 8.17 0.50 -15.02
CA VAL A 214 9.46 1.18 -15.18
C VAL A 214 9.72 1.59 -16.65
N ARG A 215 9.33 0.75 -17.61
CA ARG A 215 9.42 1.10 -19.03
C ARG A 215 8.46 2.24 -19.38
N ALA A 216 7.22 2.17 -18.91
CA ALA A 216 6.15 3.14 -19.17
C ALA A 216 6.41 4.53 -18.57
N VAL A 217 7.28 4.66 -17.54
CA VAL A 217 7.68 5.98 -16.99
C VAL A 217 8.27 6.93 -18.05
N ARG A 218 8.83 6.39 -19.13
CA ARG A 218 9.38 7.19 -20.23
C ARG A 218 8.37 7.48 -21.33
N GLY A 219 7.23 6.78 -21.33
CA GLY A 219 6.18 6.81 -22.34
C GLY A 219 5.05 7.82 -22.04
N PRO A 220 3.98 7.77 -22.81
CA PRO A 220 2.77 8.56 -22.59
C PRO A 220 2.07 8.19 -21.28
N SER A 221 2.08 6.91 -20.88
CA SER A 221 1.42 6.38 -19.66
C SER A 221 2.20 6.62 -18.37
N ARG A 222 3.18 7.54 -18.38
CA ARG A 222 4.14 7.77 -17.29
C ARG A 222 3.52 8.04 -15.93
N VAL A 223 2.46 8.85 -15.87
CA VAL A 223 1.84 9.23 -14.60
C VAL A 223 1.14 8.02 -13.98
N LEU A 224 0.44 7.22 -14.77
CA LEU A 224 -0.15 5.98 -14.32
C LEU A 224 0.91 5.00 -13.84
N ALA A 225 2.00 4.84 -14.59
CA ALA A 225 3.13 3.99 -14.22
C ALA A 225 3.79 4.44 -12.91
N MET A 226 4.06 5.74 -12.74
CA MET A 226 4.61 6.30 -11.50
C MET A 226 3.65 6.08 -10.31
N THR A 227 2.33 6.20 -10.55
CA THR A 227 1.32 5.96 -9.51
C THR A 227 1.33 4.51 -9.04
N ILE A 228 1.39 3.56 -9.98
CA ILE A 228 1.48 2.13 -9.67
C ILE A 228 2.77 1.83 -8.89
N LEU A 229 3.93 2.28 -9.37
CA LEU A 229 5.22 2.10 -8.68
C LEU A 229 5.19 2.69 -7.26
N ALA A 230 4.63 3.88 -7.10
CA ALA A 230 4.51 4.56 -5.81
C ALA A 230 3.57 3.84 -4.82
N SER A 231 2.65 3.00 -5.31
CA SER A 231 1.75 2.22 -4.48
C SER A 231 2.39 0.94 -3.90
N LEU A 232 3.43 0.41 -4.53
CA LEU A 232 4.04 -0.88 -4.17
C LEU A 232 4.57 -0.97 -2.73
N PRO A 233 5.20 0.06 -2.14
CA PRO A 233 5.61 0.00 -0.73
C PRO A 233 4.46 -0.25 0.24
N GLY A 234 3.24 0.13 -0.13
CA GLY A 234 2.03 -0.17 0.64
C GLY A 234 1.81 -1.66 0.87
N LEU A 235 2.29 -2.53 -0.03
CA LEU A 235 2.21 -4.00 0.09
C LEU A 235 2.97 -4.56 1.30
N LEU A 236 4.04 -3.88 1.72
CA LEU A 236 4.87 -4.29 2.87
C LEU A 236 4.24 -3.92 4.21
N VAL A 237 3.21 -3.07 4.21
CA VAL A 237 2.55 -2.58 5.42
C VAL A 237 1.04 -2.81 5.44
N ASP A 238 0.51 -3.42 4.37
CA ASP A 238 -0.90 -3.77 4.26
C ASP A 238 -1.14 -4.97 3.32
N THR A 239 -2.37 -5.50 3.34
CA THR A 239 -2.84 -6.64 2.54
C THR A 239 -3.97 -6.25 1.59
N TYR A 240 -3.99 -4.99 1.13
CA TYR A 240 -5.08 -4.45 0.32
C TYR A 240 -5.34 -5.23 -0.99
N LEU A 241 -4.32 -5.84 -1.59
CA LEU A 241 -4.48 -6.61 -2.83
C LEU A 241 -5.13 -7.98 -2.63
N ILE A 242 -5.13 -8.51 -1.42
CA ILE A 242 -5.62 -9.87 -1.15
C ILE A 242 -6.92 -9.82 -0.36
N LYS A 243 -7.04 -8.88 0.56
CA LYS A 243 -8.10 -8.87 1.59
C LYS A 243 -9.02 -7.64 1.54
N ASN A 244 -8.88 -6.78 0.56
CA ASN A 244 -9.76 -5.62 0.36
C ASN A 244 -10.20 -5.56 -1.10
N PHE A 245 -11.31 -6.23 -1.43
CA PHE A 245 -11.78 -6.36 -2.79
C PHE A 245 -11.96 -5.02 -3.53
N PRO A 246 -12.62 -3.97 -2.98
CA PRO A 246 -12.80 -2.72 -3.71
C PRO A 246 -11.48 -2.02 -4.05
N VAL A 247 -10.55 -1.96 -3.09
CA VAL A 247 -9.23 -1.32 -3.31
C VAL A 247 -8.38 -2.16 -4.26
N SER A 248 -8.41 -3.48 -4.10
CA SER A 248 -7.73 -4.44 -4.98
C SER A 248 -8.22 -4.29 -6.41
N LEU A 249 -9.53 -4.28 -6.64
CA LEU A 249 -10.13 -4.13 -7.94
C LEU A 249 -9.66 -2.86 -8.65
N LEU A 250 -9.71 -1.71 -7.96
CA LEU A 250 -9.28 -0.43 -8.53
C LEU A 250 -7.78 -0.45 -8.89
N TRP A 251 -6.97 -1.07 -8.04
CA TRP A 251 -5.53 -1.18 -8.32
C TRP A 251 -5.25 -2.07 -9.54
N TRP A 252 -5.92 -3.24 -9.63
CA TRP A 252 -5.77 -4.13 -10.78
C TRP A 252 -6.29 -3.51 -12.07
N VAL A 253 -7.39 -2.77 -12.03
CA VAL A 253 -7.89 -2.00 -13.19
C VAL A 253 -6.80 -1.02 -13.67
N ALA A 254 -6.16 -0.28 -12.76
CA ALA A 254 -5.07 0.62 -13.12
C ALA A 254 -3.88 -0.13 -13.75
N VAL A 255 -3.51 -1.30 -13.20
CA VAL A 255 -2.45 -2.16 -13.78
C VAL A 255 -2.84 -2.67 -15.17
N PHE A 256 -4.04 -3.19 -15.36
CA PHE A 256 -4.49 -3.66 -16.67
C PHE A 256 -4.59 -2.53 -17.69
N MET A 257 -5.04 -1.35 -17.29
CA MET A 257 -4.99 -0.16 -18.15
C MET A 257 -3.55 0.13 -18.61
N LEU A 258 -2.58 0.08 -17.68
CA LEU A 258 -1.18 0.28 -18.02
C LEU A 258 -0.69 -0.79 -19.01
N LEU A 259 -1.02 -2.07 -18.77
CA LEU A 259 -0.60 -3.17 -19.65
C LEU A 259 -1.18 -3.02 -21.06
N VAL A 260 -2.43 -2.61 -21.20
CA VAL A 260 -3.08 -2.37 -22.50
C VAL A 260 -2.41 -1.20 -23.21
N LEU A 261 -2.19 -0.07 -22.54
CA LEU A 261 -1.58 1.13 -23.11
C LEU A 261 -0.12 0.93 -23.55
N GLU A 262 0.59 -0.02 -22.96
CA GLU A 262 1.99 -0.33 -23.32
C GLU A 262 2.10 -1.49 -24.33
N ALA A 263 0.99 -2.16 -24.66
CA ALA A 263 0.94 -3.20 -25.69
C ALA A 263 0.62 -2.66 -27.09
N GLU A 264 0.06 -1.44 -27.18
CA GLU A 264 -0.21 -0.71 -28.42
C GLU A 264 1.03 0.06 -28.91
#